data_1870a368264c4fc12e3aa825cfe8b5c0
#
_entry.id   1870a368264c4fc12e3aa825cfe8b5c0
#
_cell.length_a   1.000
_cell.length_b   1.000
_cell.length_c   1.000
_cell.angle_alpha   90.00
_cell.angle_beta   90.00
_cell.angle_gamma   90.00
#
_symmetry.space_group_name_H-M   'P 1'
#
loop_
_entity.id
_entity.type
_entity.pdbx_description
1 polymer ?
#
loop_
_entity_poly.entity_id
_entity_poly.type
_entity_poly.pdbx_seq_one_letter_code
_entity_poly.pdbx_strand_id
1 'polypeptide(L)'
;MTTLALKLKIVIKKTLVFLISKTMPGVAHALAEKKKKGSAAELMRCALSFSRDPVLTANYMLLNIVSPERDLWAAITSLDERRDPAYDFIIKNRVLIDNAELRFKCDIKQLLSRPENIPLEIFCSLVEEYERLNTTEVERKQLAGMLVDLCTSKLEACDVLNALQRLGVGKDSLRESQKVKLLSRFTWGGNIELFKALYSSFYPALSELGKLKIDLVRSSLIYENGKPASYYEKRFVDLPYQISAHYLSNIAPLFKEIDASNDYRDIRFEKERLRELRCYILDLIVKSKPCAYIRLGDGECYGFVDNNYVDSQGAVRQELHWWGELLTPAHREQLRSEFLSALCNANILGVPTVFRLIKDSKLHYPDDYPVNGLISRLCCVMSGAAPFLSDKKIVEDQSNLFLFDADFLVSLFDAAERVCVISGLKSELVTQWAPEPKKLKCIEIPTHRLLRNEHAGAISETILPYVYKEYVNEIKSIAGPGMVFLVSAGFIGKIFISAAAEQGAVALDVGQYLVTAVR
;
A
#
# COMPACT_ATOMS: atom_id res chain seq x y z
N MET A 1 -41.47 -5.79 15.87
CA MET A 1 -40.21 -6.03 15.10
C MET A 1 -39.12 -6.77 15.90
N THR A 2 -39.05 -6.65 17.21
CA THR A 2 -38.00 -7.26 18.06
C THR A 2 -38.05 -8.80 18.13
N THR A 3 -39.27 -9.41 18.13
CA THR A 3 -39.43 -10.86 18.32
C THR A 3 -39.04 -11.67 17.06
N LEU A 4 -39.28 -11.14 15.87
CA LEU A 4 -38.92 -11.79 14.59
C LEU A 4 -37.39 -11.78 14.38
N ALA A 5 -36.75 -10.66 14.66
CA ALA A 5 -35.30 -10.54 14.57
C ALA A 5 -34.58 -11.48 15.57
N LEU A 6 -35.13 -11.68 16.75
CA LEU A 6 -34.60 -12.62 17.74
C LEU A 6 -34.75 -14.07 17.33
N LYS A 7 -35.94 -14.44 16.81
CA LYS A 7 -36.19 -15.79 16.24
C LYS A 7 -35.26 -16.08 15.06
N LEU A 8 -35.03 -15.09 14.19
CA LEU A 8 -34.13 -15.18 13.05
C LEU A 8 -32.66 -15.42 13.49
N LYS A 9 -32.21 -14.66 14.49
CA LYS A 9 -30.87 -14.86 15.09
C LYS A 9 -30.69 -16.27 15.67
N ILE A 10 -31.73 -16.82 16.28
CA ILE A 10 -31.68 -18.16 16.87
C ILE A 10 -31.63 -19.24 15.78
N VAL A 11 -32.37 -19.08 14.68
CA VAL A 11 -32.37 -20.01 13.54
C VAL A 11 -30.99 -20.00 12.85
N ILE A 12 -30.46 -18.81 12.50
CA ILE A 12 -29.14 -18.66 11.89
C ILE A 12 -28.08 -19.32 12.77
N LYS A 13 -28.09 -19.05 14.07
CA LYS A 13 -27.16 -19.63 15.03
C LYS A 13 -27.26 -21.15 15.10
N LYS A 14 -28.47 -21.71 15.15
CA LYS A 14 -28.69 -23.18 15.21
C LYS A 14 -28.25 -23.85 13.90
N THR A 15 -28.56 -23.27 12.76
CA THR A 15 -28.19 -23.83 11.44
C THR A 15 -26.68 -23.78 11.23
N LEU A 16 -26.02 -22.68 11.60
CA LEU A 16 -24.55 -22.54 11.51
C LEU A 16 -23.83 -23.51 12.45
N VAL A 17 -24.28 -23.62 13.71
CA VAL A 17 -23.72 -24.56 14.69
C VAL A 17 -23.91 -25.99 14.23
N PHE A 18 -25.07 -26.34 13.65
CA PHE A 18 -25.35 -27.66 13.11
C PHE A 18 -24.41 -28.00 11.94
N LEU A 19 -24.23 -27.05 10.99
CA LEU A 19 -23.35 -27.22 9.85
C LEU A 19 -21.89 -27.43 10.30
N ILE A 20 -21.42 -26.54 11.17
CA ILE A 20 -20.05 -26.58 11.71
C ILE A 20 -19.83 -27.82 12.57
N SER A 21 -20.83 -28.27 13.36
CA SER A 21 -20.72 -29.48 14.18
C SER A 21 -20.62 -30.75 13.34
N LYS A 22 -21.29 -30.81 12.18
CA LYS A 22 -21.23 -31.97 11.27
C LYS A 22 -19.96 -32.00 10.43
N THR A 23 -19.50 -30.82 9.97
CA THR A 23 -18.35 -30.73 9.04
C THR A 23 -17.02 -30.53 9.76
N MET A 24 -17.04 -29.93 10.94
CA MET A 24 -15.83 -29.53 11.69
C MET A 24 -16.07 -29.49 13.22
N PRO A 25 -16.06 -30.61 13.93
CA PRO A 25 -16.38 -30.65 15.38
C PRO A 25 -15.46 -29.77 16.24
N GLY A 26 -14.17 -29.60 15.89
CA GLY A 26 -13.23 -28.73 16.61
C GLY A 26 -13.57 -27.24 16.48
N VAL A 27 -14.15 -26.81 15.38
CA VAL A 27 -14.58 -25.42 15.14
C VAL A 27 -15.89 -25.11 15.88
N ALA A 28 -16.79 -26.10 16.00
CA ALA A 28 -18.01 -25.97 16.78
C ALA A 28 -17.69 -25.67 18.25
N HIS A 29 -16.65 -26.29 18.79
CA HIS A 29 -16.19 -26.03 20.16
C HIS A 29 -15.62 -24.61 20.33
N ALA A 30 -14.75 -24.16 19.40
CA ALA A 30 -14.16 -22.82 19.42
C ALA A 30 -15.19 -21.69 19.26
N LEU A 31 -16.23 -21.90 18.45
CA LEU A 31 -17.35 -20.95 18.29
C LEU A 31 -18.29 -20.94 19.49
N ALA A 32 -18.48 -22.08 20.18
CA ALA A 32 -19.26 -22.15 21.39
C ALA A 32 -18.60 -21.40 22.56
N GLU A 33 -17.28 -21.36 22.63
CA GLU A 33 -16.53 -20.60 23.62
C GLU A 33 -16.50 -19.09 23.33
N LYS A 34 -16.51 -18.66 22.07
CA LYS A 34 -16.66 -17.24 21.69
C LYS A 34 -18.12 -16.78 21.81
N LYS A 35 -18.66 -16.81 22.99
CA LYS A 35 -19.99 -16.34 23.40
C LYS A 35 -20.15 -14.82 23.32
N LYS A 36 -19.71 -14.15 22.26
CA LYS A 36 -19.91 -12.71 22.09
C LYS A 36 -20.73 -12.43 20.83
N LYS A 37 -21.66 -11.51 20.97
CA LYS A 37 -22.61 -10.90 20.03
C LYS A 37 -21.99 -10.55 18.67
N GLY A 38 -21.63 -11.55 17.88
CA GLY A 38 -21.15 -11.36 16.50
C GLY A 38 -22.32 -11.08 15.55
N SER A 39 -22.11 -10.25 14.55
CA SER A 39 -23.05 -10.09 13.43
C SER A 39 -23.15 -11.41 12.64
N ALA A 40 -24.23 -11.59 11.87
CA ALA A 40 -24.37 -12.76 11.00
C ALA A 40 -23.17 -12.88 10.04
N ALA A 41 -22.68 -11.77 9.51
CA ALA A 41 -21.50 -11.71 8.65
C ALA A 41 -20.23 -12.21 9.36
N GLU A 42 -20.01 -11.88 10.64
CA GLU A 42 -18.84 -12.36 11.39
C GLU A 42 -18.89 -13.88 11.62
N LEU A 43 -20.07 -14.42 11.92
CA LEU A 43 -20.25 -15.87 12.04
C LEU A 43 -20.00 -16.58 10.70
N MET A 44 -20.50 -16.03 9.61
CA MET A 44 -20.25 -16.54 8.25
C MET A 44 -18.76 -16.47 7.90
N ARG A 45 -18.09 -15.37 8.21
CA ARG A 45 -16.65 -15.22 8.01
C ARG A 45 -15.87 -16.33 8.73
N CYS A 46 -16.16 -16.56 10.00
CA CYS A 46 -15.53 -17.63 10.76
C CYS A 46 -15.79 -19.01 10.15
N ALA A 47 -17.03 -19.28 9.72
CA ALA A 47 -17.36 -20.56 9.09
C ALA A 47 -16.61 -20.76 7.75
N LEU A 48 -16.48 -19.72 6.92
CA LEU A 48 -15.73 -19.76 5.68
C LEU A 48 -14.24 -19.97 5.92
N SER A 49 -13.64 -19.23 6.87
CA SER A 49 -12.20 -19.31 7.19
C SER A 49 -11.74 -20.70 7.63
N PHE A 50 -12.63 -21.46 8.30
CA PHE A 50 -12.32 -22.80 8.81
C PHE A 50 -12.89 -23.94 7.95
N SER A 51 -13.59 -23.63 6.86
CA SER A 51 -14.14 -24.63 5.98
C SER A 51 -13.07 -25.27 5.09
N ARG A 52 -13.17 -26.59 4.87
CA ARG A 52 -12.37 -27.30 3.86
C ARG A 52 -12.83 -26.98 2.44
N ASP A 53 -14.11 -26.66 2.26
CA ASP A 53 -14.69 -26.21 1.01
C ASP A 53 -15.53 -24.93 1.26
N PRO A 54 -14.90 -23.75 1.19
CA PRO A 54 -15.56 -22.49 1.41
C PRO A 54 -16.69 -22.19 0.40
N VAL A 55 -16.60 -22.68 -0.85
CA VAL A 55 -17.62 -22.46 -1.88
C VAL A 55 -18.87 -23.28 -1.58
N LEU A 56 -18.72 -24.56 -1.24
CA LEU A 56 -19.85 -25.39 -0.82
C LEU A 56 -20.51 -24.81 0.43
N THR A 57 -19.72 -24.30 1.37
CA THR A 57 -20.24 -23.61 2.56
C THR A 57 -21.00 -22.35 2.21
N ALA A 58 -20.51 -21.54 1.28
CA ALA A 58 -21.18 -20.33 0.80
C ALA A 58 -22.53 -20.68 0.13
N ASN A 59 -22.55 -21.65 -0.77
CA ASN A 59 -23.78 -22.10 -1.43
C ASN A 59 -24.82 -22.67 -0.43
N TYR A 60 -24.35 -23.40 0.56
CA TYR A 60 -25.26 -23.86 1.63
C TYR A 60 -25.85 -22.69 2.43
N MET A 61 -25.05 -21.64 2.71
CA MET A 61 -25.54 -20.43 3.37
C MET A 61 -26.57 -19.69 2.52
N LEU A 62 -26.34 -19.58 1.21
CA LEU A 62 -27.27 -18.96 0.26
C LEU A 62 -28.64 -19.67 0.24
N LEU A 63 -28.66 -20.98 0.38
CA LEU A 63 -29.90 -21.78 0.34
C LEU A 63 -30.67 -21.79 1.66
N ASN A 64 -29.98 -21.64 2.80
CA ASN A 64 -30.58 -21.98 4.11
C ASN A 64 -30.65 -20.81 5.11
N ILE A 65 -30.19 -19.61 4.73
CA ILE A 65 -30.15 -18.45 5.63
C ILE A 65 -30.97 -17.30 5.04
N VAL A 66 -31.74 -16.61 5.87
CA VAL A 66 -32.51 -15.43 5.46
C VAL A 66 -31.61 -14.22 5.28
N SER A 67 -31.74 -13.53 4.14
CA SER A 67 -30.86 -12.40 3.69
C SER A 67 -29.37 -12.79 3.54
N PRO A 68 -29.08 -13.92 2.88
CA PRO A 68 -27.74 -14.49 2.85
C PRO A 68 -26.74 -13.67 2.02
N GLU A 69 -27.17 -13.04 0.92
CA GLU A 69 -26.25 -12.40 -0.03
C GLU A 69 -25.51 -11.24 0.62
N ARG A 70 -26.22 -10.36 1.31
CA ARG A 70 -25.62 -9.20 1.97
C ARG A 70 -24.64 -9.62 3.06
N ASP A 71 -25.06 -10.54 3.92
CA ASP A 71 -24.26 -10.98 5.05
C ASP A 71 -23.09 -11.85 4.59
N LEU A 72 -23.29 -12.67 3.56
CA LEU A 72 -22.25 -13.49 2.95
C LEU A 72 -21.21 -12.61 2.22
N TRP A 73 -21.65 -11.59 1.48
CA TRP A 73 -20.74 -10.64 0.86
C TRP A 73 -19.92 -9.87 1.91
N ALA A 74 -20.55 -9.39 2.97
CA ALA A 74 -19.85 -8.76 4.08
C ALA A 74 -18.87 -9.72 4.77
N ALA A 75 -19.20 -11.02 4.86
CA ALA A 75 -18.29 -12.04 5.37
C ALA A 75 -17.09 -12.25 4.44
N ILE A 76 -17.30 -12.41 3.14
CA ILE A 76 -16.24 -12.61 2.15
C ILE A 76 -15.30 -11.39 2.13
N THR A 77 -15.83 -10.17 2.11
CA THR A 77 -15.02 -8.94 2.10
C THR A 77 -14.29 -8.68 3.40
N SER A 78 -14.71 -9.27 4.51
CA SER A 78 -14.02 -9.21 5.80
C SER A 78 -12.97 -10.31 5.97
N LEU A 79 -12.89 -11.30 5.07
CA LEU A 79 -11.76 -12.21 4.98
C LEU A 79 -10.53 -11.39 4.58
N ASP A 80 -9.40 -11.65 5.22
CA ASP A 80 -8.15 -11.03 4.85
C ASP A 80 -7.66 -11.64 3.51
N GLU A 81 -7.71 -10.85 2.45
CA GLU A 81 -7.29 -11.25 1.09
C GLU A 81 -5.90 -11.87 1.04
N ARG A 82 -5.06 -11.59 2.04
CA ARG A 82 -3.65 -11.98 2.08
C ARG A 82 -3.34 -13.09 3.06
N ARG A 83 -4.26 -13.39 3.97
CA ARG A 83 -4.04 -14.30 5.10
C ARG A 83 -5.00 -15.45 5.15
N ASP A 84 -6.16 -15.30 4.55
CA ASP A 84 -7.23 -16.28 4.67
C ASP A 84 -7.28 -17.15 3.41
N PRO A 85 -6.86 -18.43 3.48
CA PRO A 85 -6.94 -19.35 2.33
C PRO A 85 -8.36 -19.48 1.77
N ALA A 86 -9.37 -19.25 2.60
CA ALA A 86 -10.77 -19.31 2.18
C ALA A 86 -11.12 -18.19 1.19
N TYR A 87 -10.53 -16.98 1.34
CA TYR A 87 -10.71 -15.90 0.38
C TYR A 87 -10.23 -16.30 -1.01
N ASP A 88 -8.99 -16.74 -1.11
CA ASP A 88 -8.40 -17.20 -2.37
C ASP A 88 -9.19 -18.36 -3.00
N PHE A 89 -9.63 -19.30 -2.18
CA PHE A 89 -10.41 -20.45 -2.64
C PHE A 89 -11.75 -20.00 -3.22
N ILE A 90 -12.48 -19.09 -2.53
CA ILE A 90 -13.77 -18.56 -3.01
C ILE A 90 -13.57 -17.81 -4.32
N ILE A 91 -12.56 -16.93 -4.39
CA ILE A 91 -12.32 -16.11 -5.58
C ILE A 91 -11.92 -16.97 -6.78
N LYS A 92 -11.06 -17.97 -6.59
CA LYS A 92 -10.66 -18.90 -7.68
C LYS A 92 -11.81 -19.77 -8.19
N ASN A 93 -12.70 -20.18 -7.31
CA ASN A 93 -13.82 -21.08 -7.62
C ASN A 93 -15.18 -20.36 -7.70
N ARG A 94 -15.19 -19.05 -7.88
CA ARG A 94 -16.41 -18.22 -7.85
C ARG A 94 -17.49 -18.62 -8.86
N VAL A 95 -17.07 -19.23 -9.96
CA VAL A 95 -18.00 -19.77 -10.98
C VAL A 95 -18.94 -20.84 -10.43
N LEU A 96 -18.57 -21.48 -9.32
CA LEU A 96 -19.36 -22.49 -8.61
C LEU A 96 -20.33 -21.87 -7.58
N ILE A 97 -20.36 -20.54 -7.44
CA ILE A 97 -21.33 -19.85 -6.57
C ILE A 97 -22.67 -19.78 -7.31
N ASP A 98 -23.75 -20.25 -6.68
CA ASP A 98 -25.06 -20.33 -7.32
C ASP A 98 -25.70 -18.96 -7.59
N ASN A 99 -25.43 -17.96 -6.73
CA ASN A 99 -26.00 -16.63 -6.87
C ASN A 99 -25.19 -15.78 -7.86
N ALA A 100 -25.83 -15.33 -8.94
CA ALA A 100 -25.20 -14.59 -10.04
C ALA A 100 -24.66 -13.22 -9.61
N GLU A 101 -25.39 -12.50 -8.74
CA GLU A 101 -24.94 -11.20 -8.22
C GLU A 101 -23.69 -11.35 -7.36
N LEU A 102 -23.65 -12.38 -6.51
CA LEU A 102 -22.49 -12.64 -5.67
C LEU A 102 -21.27 -13.05 -6.52
N ARG A 103 -21.46 -13.88 -7.56
CA ARG A 103 -20.40 -14.18 -8.55
C ARG A 103 -19.85 -12.90 -9.16
N PHE A 104 -20.72 -12.05 -9.67
CA PHE A 104 -20.34 -10.77 -10.28
C PHE A 104 -19.55 -9.88 -9.30
N LYS A 105 -19.97 -9.79 -8.04
CA LYS A 105 -19.22 -9.09 -6.99
C LYS A 105 -17.82 -9.68 -6.77
N CYS A 106 -17.71 -11.01 -6.78
CA CYS A 106 -16.41 -11.70 -6.67
C CYS A 106 -15.53 -11.46 -7.88
N ASP A 107 -16.08 -11.40 -9.11
CA ASP A 107 -15.33 -11.09 -10.33
C ASP A 107 -14.73 -9.67 -10.28
N ILE A 108 -15.56 -8.68 -9.91
CA ILE A 108 -15.06 -7.31 -9.72
C ILE A 108 -13.96 -7.26 -8.65
N LYS A 109 -14.17 -7.94 -7.52
CA LYS A 109 -13.19 -7.96 -6.43
C LYS A 109 -11.87 -8.60 -6.86
N GLN A 110 -11.90 -9.69 -7.60
CA GLN A 110 -10.72 -10.32 -8.17
C GLN A 110 -9.95 -9.37 -9.09
N LEU A 111 -10.65 -8.67 -9.98
CA LEU A 111 -10.02 -7.72 -10.89
C LEU A 111 -9.45 -6.49 -10.15
N LEU A 112 -10.13 -6.02 -9.10
CA LEU A 112 -9.61 -4.93 -8.25
C LEU A 112 -8.34 -5.33 -7.49
N SER A 113 -8.17 -6.60 -7.15
CA SER A 113 -7.00 -7.10 -6.42
C SER A 113 -5.76 -7.31 -7.28
N ARG A 114 -5.90 -7.38 -8.61
CA ARG A 114 -4.76 -7.50 -9.53
C ARG A 114 -3.92 -6.22 -9.52
N PRO A 115 -2.59 -6.32 -9.60
CA PRO A 115 -1.73 -5.15 -9.67
C PRO A 115 -1.81 -4.41 -11.02
N GLU A 116 -1.97 -5.16 -12.11
CA GLU A 116 -2.03 -4.66 -13.49
C GLU A 116 -3.37 -4.03 -13.86
N ASN A 117 -3.37 -3.21 -14.90
CA ASN A 117 -4.59 -2.76 -15.57
C ASN A 117 -5.27 -3.95 -16.25
N ILE A 118 -6.58 -3.84 -16.42
CA ILE A 118 -7.37 -4.83 -17.17
C ILE A 118 -7.56 -4.38 -18.62
N PRO A 119 -7.62 -5.30 -19.57
CA PRO A 119 -8.04 -4.98 -20.94
C PRO A 119 -9.47 -4.42 -20.96
N LEU A 120 -9.71 -3.44 -21.85
CA LEU A 120 -11.02 -2.80 -21.98
C LEU A 120 -12.11 -3.82 -22.33
N GLU A 121 -11.80 -4.85 -23.11
CA GLU A 121 -12.72 -5.92 -23.51
C GLU A 121 -13.24 -6.68 -22.30
N ILE A 122 -12.40 -6.98 -21.32
CA ILE A 122 -12.84 -7.65 -20.07
C ILE A 122 -13.80 -6.75 -19.29
N PHE A 123 -13.50 -5.45 -19.22
CA PHE A 123 -14.42 -4.50 -18.57
C PHE A 123 -15.76 -4.43 -19.32
N CYS A 124 -15.73 -4.39 -20.66
CA CYS A 124 -16.96 -4.39 -21.49
C CYS A 124 -17.80 -5.65 -21.25
N SER A 125 -17.18 -6.82 -21.15
CA SER A 125 -17.87 -8.06 -20.84
C SER A 125 -18.57 -8.02 -19.46
N LEU A 126 -17.93 -7.40 -18.46
CA LEU A 126 -18.55 -7.19 -17.15
C LEU A 126 -19.74 -6.22 -17.20
N VAL A 127 -19.68 -5.19 -18.04
CA VAL A 127 -20.80 -4.28 -18.24
C VAL A 127 -22.00 -5.01 -18.86
N GLU A 128 -21.77 -5.86 -19.86
CA GLU A 128 -22.81 -6.70 -20.46
C GLU A 128 -23.42 -7.70 -19.47
N GLU A 129 -22.59 -8.30 -18.62
CA GLU A 129 -23.08 -9.18 -17.56
C GLU A 129 -23.92 -8.41 -16.53
N TYR A 130 -23.45 -7.23 -16.10
CA TYR A 130 -24.19 -6.34 -15.21
C TYR A 130 -25.60 -6.01 -15.76
N GLU A 131 -25.73 -5.71 -17.06
CA GLU A 131 -26.99 -5.40 -17.70
C GLU A 131 -27.98 -6.60 -17.69
N ARG A 132 -27.44 -7.82 -17.69
CA ARG A 132 -28.26 -9.05 -17.62
C ARG A 132 -28.73 -9.41 -16.21
N LEU A 133 -28.14 -8.79 -15.17
CA LEU A 133 -28.53 -9.07 -13.80
C LEU A 133 -29.92 -8.48 -13.49
N ASN A 134 -30.84 -9.35 -13.06
CA ASN A 134 -32.17 -8.92 -12.63
C ASN A 134 -32.17 -8.55 -11.15
N THR A 135 -31.71 -7.34 -10.85
CA THR A 135 -31.50 -6.81 -9.50
C THR A 135 -32.49 -5.70 -9.16
N THR A 136 -32.71 -5.47 -7.87
CA THR A 136 -33.47 -4.31 -7.38
C THR A 136 -32.73 -3.01 -7.70
N GLU A 137 -33.43 -1.88 -7.71
CA GLU A 137 -32.81 -0.57 -7.98
C GLU A 137 -31.64 -0.23 -7.03
N VAL A 138 -31.76 -0.63 -5.74
CA VAL A 138 -30.70 -0.39 -4.73
C VAL A 138 -29.46 -1.22 -5.04
N GLU A 139 -29.64 -2.50 -5.34
CA GLU A 139 -28.55 -3.41 -5.71
C GLU A 139 -27.88 -2.96 -7.01
N ARG A 140 -28.66 -2.55 -7.99
CA ARG A 140 -28.15 -2.02 -9.26
C ARG A 140 -27.26 -0.78 -9.04
N LYS A 141 -27.67 0.16 -8.17
CA LYS A 141 -26.83 1.32 -7.81
C LYS A 141 -25.52 0.89 -7.14
N GLN A 142 -25.56 -0.13 -6.29
CA GLN A 142 -24.37 -0.67 -5.63
C GLN A 142 -23.41 -1.32 -6.63
N LEU A 143 -23.93 -2.18 -7.51
CA LEU A 143 -23.13 -2.84 -8.55
C LEU A 143 -22.55 -1.84 -9.55
N ALA A 144 -23.33 -0.85 -9.97
CA ALA A 144 -22.84 0.26 -10.80
C ALA A 144 -21.69 1.00 -10.11
N GLY A 145 -21.80 1.27 -8.81
CA GLY A 145 -20.71 1.86 -8.02
C GLY A 145 -19.43 1.03 -8.04
N MET A 146 -19.53 -0.29 -7.92
CA MET A 146 -18.39 -1.21 -7.99
C MET A 146 -17.74 -1.22 -9.37
N LEU A 147 -18.54 -1.23 -10.44
CA LEU A 147 -18.03 -1.13 -11.82
C LEU A 147 -17.30 0.19 -12.07
N VAL A 148 -17.84 1.29 -11.58
CA VAL A 148 -17.18 2.61 -11.70
C VAL A 148 -15.88 2.64 -10.91
N ASP A 149 -15.82 2.05 -9.73
CA ASP A 149 -14.58 1.94 -8.94
C ASP A 149 -13.54 1.05 -9.65
N LEU A 150 -13.95 -0.05 -10.29
CA LEU A 150 -13.08 -0.89 -11.12
C LEU A 150 -12.56 -0.10 -12.33
N CYS A 151 -13.44 0.58 -13.06
CA CYS A 151 -13.11 1.42 -14.20
C CYS A 151 -12.05 2.47 -13.83
N THR A 152 -12.30 3.27 -12.78
CA THR A 152 -11.38 4.33 -12.34
C THR A 152 -10.10 3.80 -11.71
N SER A 153 -10.00 2.51 -11.39
CA SER A 153 -8.83 1.89 -10.75
C SER A 153 -7.92 1.14 -11.70
N LYS A 154 -8.48 0.53 -12.76
CA LYS A 154 -7.81 -0.52 -13.53
C LYS A 154 -7.73 -0.25 -15.04
N LEU A 155 -8.43 0.76 -15.53
CA LEU A 155 -8.33 1.18 -16.92
C LEU A 155 -7.44 2.41 -17.06
N GLU A 156 -6.86 2.61 -18.23
CA GLU A 156 -6.18 3.84 -18.57
C GLU A 156 -7.18 5.03 -18.56
N ALA A 157 -6.68 6.22 -18.24
CA ALA A 157 -7.55 7.40 -18.06
C ALA A 157 -8.37 7.75 -19.30
N CYS A 158 -7.84 7.54 -20.51
CA CYS A 158 -8.54 7.74 -21.77
C CYS A 158 -9.68 6.74 -21.98
N ASP A 159 -9.49 5.48 -21.58
CA ASP A 159 -10.49 4.41 -21.74
C ASP A 159 -11.61 4.51 -20.70
N VAL A 160 -11.29 5.09 -19.51
CA VAL A 160 -12.28 5.28 -18.45
C VAL A 160 -13.49 6.06 -18.92
N LEU A 161 -13.29 7.15 -19.69
CA LEU A 161 -14.39 7.98 -20.18
C LEU A 161 -15.28 7.21 -21.14
N ASN A 162 -14.71 6.42 -22.05
CA ASN A 162 -15.45 5.59 -22.98
C ASN A 162 -16.25 4.50 -22.22
N ALA A 163 -15.60 3.88 -21.22
CA ALA A 163 -16.22 2.86 -20.38
C ALA A 163 -17.40 3.43 -19.57
N LEU A 164 -17.24 4.62 -18.98
CA LEU A 164 -18.31 5.29 -18.22
C LEU A 164 -19.50 5.66 -19.12
N GLN A 165 -19.25 6.09 -20.35
CA GLN A 165 -20.32 6.35 -21.33
C GLN A 165 -21.13 5.08 -21.63
N ARG A 166 -20.48 3.93 -21.77
CA ARG A 166 -21.17 2.64 -21.96
C ARG A 166 -22.02 2.25 -20.77
N LEU A 167 -21.59 2.57 -19.55
CA LEU A 167 -22.39 2.38 -18.33
C LEU A 167 -23.56 3.38 -18.21
N GLY A 168 -23.71 4.34 -19.15
CA GLY A 168 -24.70 5.40 -19.02
C GLY A 168 -24.41 6.38 -17.87
N VAL A 169 -23.18 6.40 -17.34
CA VAL A 169 -22.76 7.26 -16.23
C VAL A 169 -22.12 8.51 -16.79
N GLY A 170 -22.82 9.63 -16.70
CA GLY A 170 -22.26 10.93 -17.04
C GLY A 170 -21.09 11.30 -16.11
N LYS A 171 -20.06 11.98 -16.64
CA LYS A 171 -18.92 12.44 -15.85
C LYS A 171 -19.31 13.26 -14.62
N ASP A 172 -20.42 13.99 -14.70
CA ASP A 172 -20.95 14.81 -13.59
C ASP A 172 -21.61 13.98 -12.49
N SER A 173 -22.03 12.75 -12.80
CA SER A 173 -22.61 11.80 -11.85
C SER A 173 -21.56 11.08 -11.00
N LEU A 174 -20.27 11.24 -11.30
CA LEU A 174 -19.21 10.63 -10.53
C LEU A 174 -19.15 11.22 -9.12
N ARG A 175 -18.97 10.35 -8.12
CA ARG A 175 -18.68 10.77 -6.74
C ARG A 175 -17.33 11.51 -6.69
N GLU A 176 -17.17 12.39 -5.74
CA GLU A 176 -15.94 13.17 -5.58
C GLU A 176 -14.70 12.27 -5.49
N SER A 177 -14.77 11.17 -4.71
CA SER A 177 -13.68 10.20 -4.60
C SER A 177 -13.27 9.58 -5.94
N GLN A 178 -14.23 9.35 -6.83
CA GLN A 178 -13.98 8.83 -8.17
C GLN A 178 -13.37 9.89 -9.11
N LYS A 179 -13.85 11.14 -9.04
CA LYS A 179 -13.26 12.27 -9.78
C LYS A 179 -11.79 12.48 -9.37
N VAL A 180 -11.50 12.50 -8.06
CA VAL A 180 -10.13 12.64 -7.55
C VAL A 180 -9.27 11.47 -7.98
N LYS A 181 -9.78 10.24 -7.89
CA LYS A 181 -9.06 9.03 -8.28
C LYS A 181 -8.74 9.03 -9.78
N LEU A 182 -9.68 9.40 -10.62
CA LEU A 182 -9.47 9.52 -12.07
C LEU A 182 -8.40 10.55 -12.38
N LEU A 183 -8.50 11.77 -11.86
CA LEU A 183 -7.49 12.82 -12.07
C LEU A 183 -6.11 12.40 -11.56
N SER A 184 -6.02 11.68 -10.44
CA SER A 184 -4.76 11.21 -9.88
C SER A 184 -4.04 10.18 -10.76
N ARG A 185 -4.72 9.51 -11.66
CA ARG A 185 -4.10 8.54 -12.60
C ARG A 185 -3.21 9.20 -13.65
N PHE A 186 -3.44 10.48 -13.95
CA PHE A 186 -2.60 11.21 -14.90
C PHE A 186 -1.19 11.54 -14.40
N THR A 187 -0.88 11.30 -13.12
CA THR A 187 0.46 11.57 -12.56
C THR A 187 1.59 10.78 -13.21
N TRP A 188 1.28 9.70 -13.93
CA TRP A 188 2.25 8.69 -14.36
C TRP A 188 2.38 8.57 -15.89
N GLY A 189 2.20 9.66 -16.62
CA GLY A 189 2.43 9.68 -18.07
C GLY A 189 1.16 9.76 -18.93
N GLY A 190 0.06 10.20 -18.35
CA GLY A 190 -1.18 10.39 -19.06
C GLY A 190 -1.20 11.61 -19.97
N ASN A 191 -2.23 11.72 -20.79
CA ASN A 191 -2.49 12.83 -21.70
C ASN A 191 -2.77 14.13 -20.91
N ILE A 192 -1.82 15.08 -20.93
CA ILE A 192 -1.90 16.34 -20.18
C ILE A 192 -3.10 17.19 -20.63
N GLU A 193 -3.45 17.21 -21.92
CA GLU A 193 -4.57 18.00 -22.42
C GLU A 193 -5.90 17.43 -21.92
N LEU A 194 -6.04 16.11 -21.89
CA LEU A 194 -7.21 15.46 -21.29
C LEU A 194 -7.29 15.74 -19.79
N PHE A 195 -6.15 15.70 -19.07
CA PHE A 195 -6.10 16.09 -17.67
C PHE A 195 -6.59 17.52 -17.46
N LYS A 196 -6.11 18.49 -18.24
CA LYS A 196 -6.54 19.88 -18.15
C LYS A 196 -8.04 20.05 -18.38
N ALA A 197 -8.59 19.33 -19.37
CA ALA A 197 -10.02 19.36 -19.67
C ALA A 197 -10.86 18.79 -18.52
N LEU A 198 -10.46 17.65 -17.95
CA LEU A 198 -11.15 17.03 -16.80
C LEU A 198 -10.97 17.85 -15.52
N TYR A 199 -9.77 18.40 -15.30
CA TYR A 199 -9.49 19.30 -14.19
C TYR A 199 -10.45 20.49 -14.22
N SER A 200 -10.55 21.19 -15.33
CA SER A 200 -11.45 22.34 -15.47
C SER A 200 -12.92 21.98 -15.23
N SER A 201 -13.34 20.77 -15.63
CA SER A 201 -14.71 20.28 -15.44
C SER A 201 -14.99 19.85 -13.99
N PHE A 202 -14.06 19.18 -13.32
CA PHE A 202 -14.31 18.57 -12.01
C PHE A 202 -13.97 19.48 -10.83
N TYR A 203 -12.90 20.27 -10.97
CA TYR A 203 -12.34 21.07 -9.88
C TYR A 203 -13.35 21.97 -9.16
N PRO A 204 -14.25 22.70 -9.84
CA PRO A 204 -15.22 23.56 -9.17
C PRO A 204 -16.17 22.82 -8.21
N ALA A 205 -16.46 21.55 -8.50
CA ALA A 205 -17.38 20.71 -7.74
C ALA A 205 -16.71 19.88 -6.63
N LEU A 206 -15.38 20.01 -6.44
CA LEU A 206 -14.66 19.29 -5.39
C LEU A 206 -14.72 20.04 -4.06
N SER A 207 -14.68 19.29 -2.97
CA SER A 207 -14.41 19.85 -1.64
C SER A 207 -13.01 20.50 -1.58
N GLU A 208 -12.76 21.32 -0.57
CA GLU A 208 -11.44 21.96 -0.41
C GLU A 208 -10.31 20.95 -0.30
N LEU A 209 -10.54 19.79 0.33
CA LEU A 209 -9.54 18.72 0.34
C LEU A 209 -9.39 18.05 -1.02
N GLY A 210 -10.48 17.80 -1.73
CA GLY A 210 -10.43 17.28 -3.09
C GLY A 210 -9.63 18.20 -4.00
N LYS A 211 -9.88 19.52 -3.92
CA LYS A 211 -9.10 20.55 -4.62
C LYS A 211 -7.62 20.48 -4.24
N LEU A 212 -7.31 20.44 -2.95
CA LEU A 212 -5.94 20.38 -2.47
C LEU A 212 -5.20 19.13 -2.98
N LYS A 213 -5.84 17.97 -2.97
CA LYS A 213 -5.28 16.73 -3.55
C LYS A 213 -4.97 16.87 -5.03
N ILE A 214 -5.88 17.45 -5.78
CA ILE A 214 -5.69 17.60 -7.23
C ILE A 214 -4.69 18.72 -7.57
N ASP A 215 -4.58 19.76 -6.77
CA ASP A 215 -3.52 20.76 -6.92
C ASP A 215 -2.12 20.14 -6.75
N LEU A 216 -1.97 19.20 -5.81
CA LEU A 216 -0.71 18.43 -5.66
C LEU A 216 -0.43 17.57 -6.89
N VAL A 217 -1.45 16.86 -7.41
CA VAL A 217 -1.33 16.06 -8.65
C VAL A 217 -0.90 16.95 -9.82
N ARG A 218 -1.59 18.08 -10.00
CA ARG A 218 -1.28 19.03 -11.06
C ARG A 218 0.14 19.57 -10.98
N SER A 219 0.59 19.96 -9.80
CA SER A 219 1.94 20.48 -9.58
C SER A 219 3.02 19.45 -9.93
N SER A 220 2.82 18.18 -9.58
CA SER A 220 3.77 17.12 -9.92
C SER A 220 3.72 16.72 -11.41
N LEU A 221 2.54 16.78 -12.05
CA LEU A 221 2.36 16.39 -13.45
C LEU A 221 2.92 17.43 -14.42
N ILE A 222 2.68 18.71 -14.15
CA ILE A 222 2.97 19.81 -15.10
C ILE A 222 4.32 20.46 -14.76
N TYR A 223 4.92 20.15 -13.62
CA TYR A 223 6.13 20.85 -13.12
C TYR A 223 6.01 22.38 -13.19
N GLU A 224 4.78 22.91 -13.08
CA GLU A 224 4.59 24.33 -12.87
C GLU A 224 5.24 24.69 -11.55
N ASN A 225 5.85 25.89 -11.46
CA ASN A 225 6.49 26.40 -10.25
C ASN A 225 5.61 26.08 -9.05
N GLY A 226 5.93 24.95 -8.39
CA GLY A 226 5.14 24.44 -7.29
C GLY A 226 5.11 25.46 -6.16
N LYS A 227 4.02 25.50 -5.43
CA LYS A 227 4.01 26.27 -4.18
C LYS A 227 4.95 25.56 -3.20
N PRO A 228 5.60 26.29 -2.27
CA PRO A 228 6.42 25.66 -1.23
C PRO A 228 5.58 24.74 -0.35
N ALA A 229 6.23 23.80 0.32
CA ALA A 229 5.57 22.84 1.22
C ALA A 229 4.66 23.53 2.24
N SER A 230 5.11 24.67 2.79
CA SER A 230 4.36 25.50 3.74
C SER A 230 2.99 26.00 3.22
N TYR A 231 2.86 26.22 1.92
CA TYR A 231 1.58 26.58 1.30
C TYR A 231 0.54 25.46 1.39
N TYR A 232 0.95 24.24 1.09
CA TYR A 232 0.05 23.08 1.13
C TYR A 232 -0.24 22.68 2.58
N GLU A 233 0.76 22.76 3.45
CA GLU A 233 0.60 22.51 4.89
C GLU A 233 -0.42 23.49 5.49
N LYS A 234 -0.29 24.78 5.22
CA LYS A 234 -1.26 25.77 5.70
C LYS A 234 -2.66 25.46 5.22
N ARG A 235 -2.86 25.20 3.92
CA ARG A 235 -4.17 24.82 3.37
C ARG A 235 -4.72 23.55 4.02
N PHE A 236 -3.86 22.57 4.32
CA PHE A 236 -4.26 21.33 4.96
C PHE A 236 -4.72 21.55 6.41
N VAL A 237 -4.00 22.37 7.16
CA VAL A 237 -4.32 22.73 8.54
C VAL A 237 -5.59 23.59 8.64
N ASP A 238 -5.79 24.49 7.67
CA ASP A 238 -6.96 25.37 7.62
C ASP A 238 -8.25 24.65 7.18
N LEU A 239 -8.19 23.35 6.79
CA LEU A 239 -9.38 22.60 6.44
C LEU A 239 -10.30 22.39 7.65
N PRO A 240 -11.63 22.38 7.46
CA PRO A 240 -12.61 22.29 8.55
C PRO A 240 -12.75 20.86 9.12
N TYR A 241 -11.64 20.16 9.28
CA TYR A 241 -11.60 18.89 9.98
C TYR A 241 -10.39 18.85 10.90
N GLN A 242 -10.53 18.15 11.99
CA GLN A 242 -9.51 18.14 13.02
C GLN A 242 -8.36 17.20 12.65
N ILE A 243 -7.20 17.78 12.47
CA ILE A 243 -5.94 17.06 12.65
C ILE A 243 -5.73 16.94 14.15
N SER A 244 -5.24 15.79 14.63
CA SER A 244 -5.06 15.58 16.06
C SER A 244 -4.27 16.74 16.70
N ALA A 245 -4.62 17.14 17.91
CA ALA A 245 -3.89 18.17 18.65
C ALA A 245 -2.39 17.84 18.76
N HIS A 246 -2.05 16.55 18.82
CA HIS A 246 -0.67 16.08 18.82
C HIS A 246 0.07 16.41 17.51
N TYR A 247 -0.58 16.26 16.35
CA TYR A 247 0.00 16.67 15.07
C TYR A 247 0.32 18.16 15.07
N LEU A 248 -0.64 18.99 15.45
CA LEU A 248 -0.46 20.45 15.47
C LEU A 248 0.65 20.90 16.43
N SER A 249 0.75 20.25 17.59
CA SER A 249 1.72 20.62 18.62
C SER A 249 3.15 20.10 18.38
N ASN A 250 3.28 18.91 17.75
CA ASN A 250 4.57 18.21 17.70
C ASN A 250 5.07 17.93 16.28
N ILE A 251 4.17 17.71 15.32
CA ILE A 251 4.56 17.36 13.95
C ILE A 251 4.62 18.58 13.04
N ALA A 252 3.62 19.46 13.08
CA ALA A 252 3.60 20.66 12.25
C ALA A 252 4.78 21.62 12.50
N PRO A 253 5.23 21.86 13.74
CA PRO A 253 6.43 22.64 14.00
C PRO A 253 7.69 22.04 13.36
N LEU A 254 7.82 20.72 13.39
CA LEU A 254 8.93 20.00 12.77
C LEU A 254 8.99 20.20 11.24
N PHE A 255 7.86 20.16 10.55
CA PHE A 255 7.82 20.50 9.11
C PHE A 255 8.29 21.92 8.84
N LYS A 256 7.88 22.88 9.67
CA LYS A 256 8.32 24.29 9.53
C LYS A 256 9.82 24.46 9.74
N GLU A 257 10.39 23.74 10.69
CA GLU A 257 11.83 23.75 10.95
C GLU A 257 12.61 23.16 9.77
N ILE A 258 12.18 22.01 9.24
CA ILE A 258 12.78 21.36 8.06
C ILE A 258 12.70 22.27 6.84
N ASP A 259 11.53 22.89 6.59
CA ASP A 259 11.35 23.80 5.45
C ASP A 259 12.24 25.07 5.60
N ALA A 260 12.36 25.61 6.81
CA ALA A 260 13.20 26.76 7.11
C ALA A 260 14.72 26.48 6.97
N SER A 261 15.16 25.25 7.24
CA SER A 261 16.58 24.85 7.11
C SER A 261 17.06 24.74 5.66
N ASN A 262 16.17 24.77 4.67
CA ASN A 262 16.42 24.48 3.25
C ASN A 262 17.07 23.12 2.95
N ASP A 263 17.20 22.22 3.93
CA ASP A 263 17.68 20.85 3.73
C ASP A 263 16.61 19.93 3.18
N TYR A 264 15.35 20.37 3.28
CA TYR A 264 14.22 19.66 2.74
C TYR A 264 14.24 19.65 1.22
N ARG A 265 14.25 18.44 0.64
CA ARG A 265 14.30 18.21 -0.80
C ARG A 265 12.99 17.62 -1.29
N ASP A 266 12.02 18.48 -1.60
CA ASP A 266 10.80 18.05 -2.26
C ASP A 266 11.02 17.95 -3.78
N ILE A 267 11.55 16.80 -4.18
CA ILE A 267 11.88 16.52 -5.58
C ILE A 267 10.67 16.31 -6.47
N ARG A 268 9.47 16.26 -5.90
CA ARG A 268 8.20 16.09 -6.63
C ARG A 268 7.83 17.32 -7.43
N PHE A 269 8.19 18.50 -6.92
CA PHE A 269 7.76 19.78 -7.49
C PHE A 269 8.91 20.58 -8.11
N GLU A 270 10.16 20.22 -7.81
CA GLU A 270 11.32 20.98 -8.22
C GLU A 270 12.34 20.11 -8.97
N LYS A 271 12.32 20.17 -10.30
CA LYS A 271 13.26 19.41 -11.15
C LYS A 271 14.74 19.70 -10.80
N GLU A 272 15.06 20.92 -10.43
CA GLU A 272 16.41 21.28 -10.04
C GLU A 272 16.84 20.55 -8.77
N ARG A 273 15.99 20.46 -7.77
CA ARG A 273 16.28 19.69 -6.55
C ARG A 273 16.45 18.19 -6.83
N LEU A 274 15.65 17.65 -7.74
CA LEU A 274 15.82 16.27 -8.20
C LEU A 274 17.18 16.09 -8.86
N ARG A 275 17.56 17.01 -9.76
CA ARG A 275 18.88 16.99 -10.43
C ARG A 275 20.02 17.10 -9.43
N GLU A 276 19.93 18.04 -8.49
CA GLU A 276 20.93 18.20 -7.42
C GLU A 276 21.11 16.94 -6.58
N LEU A 277 20.01 16.28 -6.21
CA LEU A 277 20.07 15.04 -5.45
C LEU A 277 20.74 13.91 -6.25
N ARG A 278 20.39 13.76 -7.55
CA ARG A 278 21.00 12.78 -8.45
C ARG A 278 22.51 13.05 -8.61
N CYS A 279 22.87 14.29 -8.89
CA CYS A 279 24.28 14.69 -8.99
C CYS A 279 25.04 14.43 -7.69
N TYR A 280 24.45 14.73 -6.53
CA TYR A 280 25.05 14.45 -5.23
C TYR A 280 25.33 12.95 -5.03
N ILE A 281 24.37 12.08 -5.36
CA ILE A 281 24.53 10.62 -5.25
C ILE A 281 25.65 10.12 -6.20
N LEU A 282 25.65 10.57 -7.47
CA LEU A 282 26.66 10.19 -8.44
C LEU A 282 28.06 10.67 -8.02
N ASP A 283 28.18 11.89 -7.48
CA ASP A 283 29.44 12.42 -6.97
C ASP A 283 30.00 11.57 -5.82
N LEU A 284 29.15 11.08 -4.93
CA LEU A 284 29.56 10.16 -3.86
C LEU A 284 30.09 8.83 -4.41
N ILE A 285 29.45 8.29 -5.45
CA ILE A 285 29.91 7.05 -6.11
C ILE A 285 31.28 7.26 -6.74
N VAL A 286 31.43 8.30 -7.56
CA VAL A 286 32.68 8.62 -8.26
C VAL A 286 33.82 8.89 -7.27
N LYS A 287 33.52 9.54 -6.16
CA LYS A 287 34.50 9.82 -5.09
C LYS A 287 34.69 8.65 -4.12
N SER A 288 34.05 7.53 -4.36
CA SER A 288 34.06 6.35 -3.47
C SER A 288 33.76 6.69 -2.00
N LYS A 289 32.83 7.63 -1.79
CA LYS A 289 32.35 8.01 -0.46
C LYS A 289 31.09 7.25 -0.08
N PRO A 290 31.00 6.75 1.17
CA PRO A 290 29.82 6.02 1.60
C PRO A 290 28.57 6.90 1.64
N CYS A 291 27.43 6.27 1.39
CA CYS A 291 26.14 6.90 1.54
C CYS A 291 25.06 5.88 1.92
N ALA A 292 24.33 6.15 2.99
CA ALA A 292 23.12 5.44 3.35
C ALA A 292 21.90 6.32 3.04
N TYR A 293 21.14 5.97 2.00
CA TYR A 293 19.84 6.58 1.70
C TYR A 293 18.73 5.68 2.20
N ILE A 294 18.09 6.09 3.28
CA ILE A 294 17.03 5.36 3.98
C ILE A 294 15.71 6.12 3.83
N ARG A 295 14.63 5.41 3.53
CA ARG A 295 13.27 5.98 3.49
C ARG A 295 12.39 5.39 4.59
N LEU A 296 11.60 6.25 5.20
CA LEU A 296 10.68 5.93 6.28
C LEU A 296 9.25 6.16 5.81
N GLY A 297 8.58 5.13 5.31
CA GLY A 297 7.15 5.16 5.01
C GLY A 297 6.30 4.78 6.22
N ASP A 298 5.01 4.62 6.01
CA ASP A 298 4.06 4.28 7.08
C ASP A 298 4.35 2.93 7.77
N GLY A 299 5.00 2.00 7.09
CA GLY A 299 5.41 0.72 7.66
C GLY A 299 6.49 0.84 8.72
N GLU A 300 7.38 1.80 8.58
CA GLU A 300 8.50 2.01 9.51
C GLU A 300 8.06 2.48 10.90
N CYS A 301 6.76 2.80 11.10
CA CYS A 301 6.20 2.99 12.45
C CYS A 301 6.45 1.79 13.37
N TYR A 302 6.66 0.61 12.81
CA TYR A 302 7.06 -0.60 13.56
C TYR A 302 8.37 -0.42 14.33
N GLY A 303 9.30 0.37 13.83
CA GLY A 303 10.59 0.64 14.45
C GLY A 303 10.54 1.62 15.64
N PHE A 304 9.45 2.36 15.79
CA PHE A 304 9.29 3.38 16.83
C PHE A 304 8.32 2.91 17.92
N VAL A 305 8.66 3.25 19.17
CA VAL A 305 7.76 3.02 20.30
C VAL A 305 6.91 4.27 20.47
N ASP A 306 5.63 4.17 20.14
CA ASP A 306 4.70 5.27 20.28
C ASP A 306 3.30 4.76 20.60
N ASN A 307 2.78 5.13 21.77
CA ASN A 307 1.45 4.73 22.21
C ASN A 307 0.35 5.73 21.81
N ASN A 308 0.72 6.90 21.26
CA ASN A 308 -0.26 7.91 20.84
C ASN A 308 -0.84 7.58 19.47
N TYR A 309 0.01 7.09 18.55
CA TYR A 309 -0.34 6.83 17.16
C TYR A 309 -0.41 5.34 16.81
N VAL A 310 0.50 4.55 17.37
CA VAL A 310 0.64 3.11 17.08
C VAL A 310 0.83 2.35 18.37
N ASP A 311 -0.11 1.48 18.70
CA ASP A 311 -0.05 0.61 19.87
C ASP A 311 0.60 -0.75 19.56
N SER A 312 0.69 -1.59 20.58
CA SER A 312 1.27 -2.94 20.45
C SER A 312 0.53 -3.81 19.44
N GLN A 313 -0.78 -3.62 19.27
CA GLN A 313 -1.55 -4.37 18.26
C GLN A 313 -1.21 -3.91 16.84
N GLY A 314 -0.86 -2.65 16.65
CA GLY A 314 -0.37 -2.13 15.39
C GLY A 314 0.94 -2.81 14.99
N ALA A 315 1.89 -2.95 15.92
CA ALA A 315 3.15 -3.65 15.69
C ALA A 315 2.93 -5.13 15.33
N VAL A 316 2.11 -5.84 16.10
CA VAL A 316 1.72 -7.24 15.84
C VAL A 316 1.11 -7.40 14.44
N ARG A 317 0.24 -6.45 14.06
CA ARG A 317 -0.40 -6.45 12.75
C ARG A 317 0.61 -6.30 11.61
N GLN A 318 1.66 -5.49 11.79
CA GLN A 318 2.74 -5.33 10.81
C GLN A 318 3.56 -6.62 10.64
N GLU A 319 3.89 -7.31 11.72
CA GLU A 319 4.59 -8.61 11.64
C GLU A 319 3.79 -9.64 10.84
N LEU A 320 2.51 -9.80 11.20
CA LEU A 320 1.60 -10.69 10.47
C LEU A 320 1.42 -10.28 9.00
N HIS A 321 1.41 -8.98 8.73
CA HIS A 321 1.26 -8.46 7.37
C HIS A 321 2.49 -8.74 6.51
N TRP A 322 3.69 -8.49 7.03
CA TRP A 322 4.92 -8.64 6.25
C TRP A 322 5.41 -10.08 6.20
N TRP A 323 5.41 -10.76 7.35
CA TRP A 323 6.08 -12.05 7.49
C TRP A 323 5.12 -13.22 7.72
N GLY A 324 3.88 -12.95 8.12
CA GLY A 324 2.85 -13.96 8.32
C GLY A 324 2.89 -14.63 9.68
N GLU A 325 3.83 -14.26 10.55
CA GLU A 325 3.98 -14.77 11.91
C GLU A 325 4.46 -13.69 12.87
N LEU A 326 4.34 -13.96 14.16
CA LEU A 326 4.74 -13.05 15.22
C LEU A 326 6.18 -13.34 15.65
N LEU A 327 6.96 -12.28 15.83
CA LEU A 327 8.28 -12.37 16.40
C LEU A 327 8.22 -12.47 17.92
N THR A 328 9.23 -13.11 18.51
CA THR A 328 9.42 -13.03 19.97
C THR A 328 9.71 -11.58 20.38
N PRO A 329 9.35 -11.18 21.62
CA PRO A 329 9.64 -9.82 22.11
C PRO A 329 11.13 -9.45 22.00
N ALA A 330 12.01 -10.38 22.34
CA ALA A 330 13.45 -10.16 22.26
C ALA A 330 13.93 -9.92 20.82
N HIS A 331 13.41 -10.67 19.85
CA HIS A 331 13.76 -10.52 18.43
C HIS A 331 13.23 -9.21 17.86
N ARG A 332 12.01 -8.83 18.24
CA ARG A 332 11.41 -7.55 17.88
C ARG A 332 12.24 -6.37 18.38
N GLU A 333 12.66 -6.42 19.63
CA GLU A 333 13.46 -5.36 20.24
C GLU A 333 14.85 -5.26 19.59
N GLN A 334 15.47 -6.40 19.28
CA GLN A 334 16.72 -6.43 18.53
C GLN A 334 16.60 -5.77 17.16
N LEU A 335 15.56 -6.12 16.37
CA LEU A 335 15.32 -5.50 15.06
C LEU A 335 15.08 -3.99 15.16
N ARG A 336 14.35 -3.54 16.17
CA ARG A 336 14.13 -2.12 16.43
C ARG A 336 15.41 -1.39 16.77
N SER A 337 16.22 -1.95 17.64
CA SER A 337 17.51 -1.37 18.03
C SER A 337 18.45 -1.23 16.82
N GLU A 338 18.56 -2.26 16.00
CA GLU A 338 19.38 -2.22 14.78
C GLU A 338 18.83 -1.25 13.73
N PHE A 339 17.49 -1.15 13.61
CA PHE A 339 16.85 -0.14 12.77
C PHE A 339 17.16 1.29 13.24
N LEU A 340 17.06 1.58 14.54
CA LEU A 340 17.40 2.90 15.07
C LEU A 340 18.90 3.24 14.87
N SER A 341 19.78 2.24 15.04
CA SER A 341 21.21 2.39 14.71
C SER A 341 21.41 2.72 13.22
N ALA A 342 20.67 2.08 12.31
CA ALA A 342 20.74 2.38 10.89
C ALA A 342 20.31 3.82 10.58
N LEU A 343 19.33 4.37 11.30
CA LEU A 343 18.92 5.78 11.15
C LEU A 343 20.02 6.75 11.60
N CYS A 344 20.78 6.42 12.65
CA CYS A 344 21.93 7.24 13.04
C CYS A 344 22.96 7.34 11.90
N ASN A 345 23.18 6.24 11.17
CA ASN A 345 24.16 6.14 10.09
C ASN A 345 23.67 6.70 8.74
N ALA A 346 22.40 7.08 8.62
CA ALA A 346 21.85 7.60 7.37
C ALA A 346 22.49 8.96 6.99
N ASN A 347 22.80 9.13 5.71
CA ASN A 347 23.24 10.42 5.13
C ASN A 347 22.08 11.16 4.49
N ILE A 348 21.15 10.42 3.89
CA ILE A 348 19.91 10.92 3.30
C ILE A 348 18.76 10.19 3.98
N LEU A 349 17.81 10.94 4.51
CA LEU A 349 16.65 10.38 5.20
C LEU A 349 15.36 10.83 4.52
N GLY A 350 14.62 9.88 3.96
CA GLY A 350 13.29 10.11 3.43
C GLY A 350 12.25 9.99 4.54
N VAL A 351 11.48 11.05 4.75
CA VAL A 351 10.47 11.11 5.82
C VAL A 351 9.10 11.47 5.24
N PRO A 352 7.99 11.07 5.88
CA PRO A 352 6.67 11.51 5.49
C PRO A 352 6.57 13.03 5.52
N THR A 353 5.92 13.59 4.51
CA THR A 353 5.73 15.03 4.36
C THR A 353 4.25 15.37 4.43
N VAL A 354 3.92 16.66 4.47
CA VAL A 354 2.54 17.13 4.37
C VAL A 354 1.84 16.59 3.10
N PHE A 355 2.59 16.40 2.02
CA PHE A 355 2.05 15.84 0.78
C PHE A 355 1.57 14.41 0.96
N ARG A 356 2.31 13.60 1.72
CA ARG A 356 1.92 12.24 2.06
C ARG A 356 0.64 12.23 2.89
N LEU A 357 0.53 13.12 3.86
CA LEU A 357 -0.66 13.28 4.68
C LEU A 357 -1.86 13.70 3.84
N ILE A 358 -1.71 14.70 2.98
CA ILE A 358 -2.76 15.15 2.08
C ILE A 358 -3.20 14.01 1.14
N LYS A 359 -2.24 13.34 0.49
CA LYS A 359 -2.51 12.26 -0.47
C LYS A 359 -3.31 11.13 0.18
N ASP A 360 -2.92 10.69 1.36
CA ASP A 360 -3.46 9.52 2.02
C ASP A 360 -4.68 9.81 2.90
N SER A 361 -5.01 11.10 3.12
CA SER A 361 -6.24 11.50 3.81
C SER A 361 -7.47 11.06 3.04
N LYS A 362 -8.51 10.63 3.75
CA LYS A 362 -9.81 10.32 3.15
C LYS A 362 -10.54 11.63 2.82
N LEU A 363 -11.40 11.62 1.80
CA LEU A 363 -12.24 12.79 1.46
C LEU A 363 -13.39 13.00 2.45
N HIS A 364 -13.77 11.96 3.19
CA HIS A 364 -14.68 12.04 4.32
C HIS A 364 -13.86 11.81 5.59
N TYR A 365 -13.87 12.78 6.48
CA TYR A 365 -13.07 12.74 7.71
C TYR A 365 -13.87 12.16 8.85
N PRO A 366 -13.34 11.15 9.56
CA PRO A 366 -13.72 10.96 10.96
C PRO A 366 -13.15 12.14 11.78
N ASP A 367 -13.84 12.51 12.83
CA ASP A 367 -13.41 13.57 13.75
C ASP A 367 -12.02 13.30 14.35
N ASP A 368 -11.60 12.01 14.39
CA ASP A 368 -10.27 11.56 14.81
C ASP A 368 -9.66 10.57 13.84
N TYR A 369 -8.33 10.60 13.70
CA TYR A 369 -7.59 9.53 13.02
C TYR A 369 -7.44 8.33 13.95
N PRO A 370 -7.95 7.16 13.56
CA PRO A 370 -7.89 5.98 14.43
C PRO A 370 -6.43 5.57 14.66
N VAL A 371 -6.12 5.20 15.90
CA VAL A 371 -4.84 4.58 16.27
C VAL A 371 -4.55 3.39 15.33
N ASN A 372 -3.32 3.23 14.91
CA ASN A 372 -2.88 2.26 13.89
C ASN A 372 -3.42 2.51 12.47
N GLY A 373 -4.18 3.58 12.25
CA GLY A 373 -4.58 4.02 10.92
C GLY A 373 -3.40 4.54 10.11
N LEU A 374 -3.57 4.71 8.80
CA LEU A 374 -2.47 5.13 7.91
C LEU A 374 -1.89 6.49 8.33
N ILE A 375 -2.74 7.49 8.61
CA ILE A 375 -2.28 8.82 9.04
C ILE A 375 -1.57 8.75 10.40
N SER A 376 -2.12 8.00 11.36
CA SER A 376 -1.48 7.81 12.66
C SER A 376 -0.10 7.16 12.53
N ARG A 377 0.06 6.17 11.63
CA ARG A 377 1.36 5.56 11.36
C ARG A 377 2.36 6.56 10.78
N LEU A 378 1.92 7.43 9.85
CA LEU A 378 2.78 8.49 9.31
C LEU A 378 3.19 9.51 10.38
N CYS A 379 2.29 9.90 11.27
CA CYS A 379 2.60 10.76 12.41
C CYS A 379 3.58 10.08 13.40
N CYS A 380 3.40 8.78 13.68
CA CYS A 380 4.33 7.98 14.48
C CYS A 380 5.74 8.01 13.87
N VAL A 381 5.87 7.80 12.56
CA VAL A 381 7.15 7.84 11.85
C VAL A 381 7.79 9.22 11.96
N MET A 382 7.03 10.30 11.73
CA MET A 382 7.57 11.67 11.84
C MET A 382 8.05 11.99 13.26
N SER A 383 7.24 11.68 14.27
CA SER A 383 7.61 11.87 15.67
C SER A 383 8.85 11.04 16.04
N GLY A 384 8.88 9.77 15.64
CA GLY A 384 10.01 8.87 15.92
C GLY A 384 11.29 9.22 15.15
N ALA A 385 11.17 9.79 13.95
CA ALA A 385 12.31 10.22 13.14
C ALA A 385 12.93 11.55 13.60
N ALA A 386 12.20 12.38 14.34
CA ALA A 386 12.62 13.70 14.76
C ALA A 386 14.05 13.76 15.35
N PRO A 387 14.47 12.84 16.26
CA PRO A 387 15.83 12.85 16.82
C PRO A 387 16.94 12.58 15.80
N PHE A 388 16.61 12.06 14.62
CA PHE A 388 17.58 11.65 13.60
C PHE A 388 17.68 12.62 12.43
N LEU A 389 16.97 13.75 12.45
CA LEU A 389 16.90 14.66 11.29
C LEU A 389 18.08 15.63 11.20
N SER A 390 18.73 15.93 12.33
CA SER A 390 19.89 16.85 12.33
C SER A 390 21.03 16.31 11.48
N ASP A 391 21.74 17.21 10.79
CA ASP A 391 22.93 16.95 9.97
C ASP A 391 22.71 15.99 8.79
N LYS A 392 21.46 15.72 8.41
CA LYS A 392 21.12 14.85 7.29
C LYS A 392 20.48 15.63 6.13
N LYS A 393 20.66 15.09 4.91
CA LYS A 393 19.84 15.53 3.79
C LYS A 393 18.44 14.91 3.92
N ILE A 394 17.43 15.75 3.96
CA ILE A 394 16.05 15.31 4.15
C ILE A 394 15.33 15.34 2.81
N VAL A 395 14.61 14.26 2.50
CA VAL A 395 13.75 14.11 1.32
C VAL A 395 12.40 13.53 1.72
N GLU A 396 11.42 13.56 0.83
CA GLU A 396 10.14 12.90 1.10
C GLU A 396 10.25 11.36 1.08
N ASP A 397 9.38 10.67 1.79
CA ASP A 397 9.38 9.21 1.90
C ASP A 397 9.09 8.47 0.59
N GLN A 398 8.42 9.13 -0.37
CA GLN A 398 8.11 8.60 -1.70
C GLN A 398 9.08 9.06 -2.79
N SER A 399 10.19 9.69 -2.42
CA SER A 399 11.20 10.18 -3.36
C SER A 399 11.74 9.12 -4.33
N ASN A 400 11.73 7.84 -3.97
CA ASN A 400 12.11 6.76 -4.87
C ASN A 400 11.28 6.69 -6.17
N LEU A 401 10.05 7.17 -6.16
CA LEU A 401 9.19 7.18 -7.33
C LEU A 401 9.59 8.27 -8.35
N PHE A 402 10.38 9.25 -7.94
CA PHE A 402 10.85 10.37 -8.78
C PHE A 402 12.36 10.32 -8.99
N LEU A 403 13.10 9.79 -8.01
CA LEU A 403 14.55 9.70 -8.04
C LEU A 403 15.04 8.69 -9.09
N PHE A 404 14.40 7.52 -9.12
CA PHE A 404 14.81 6.43 -10.00
C PHE A 404 13.98 6.44 -11.29
N ASP A 405 14.64 6.65 -12.42
CA ASP A 405 14.14 6.41 -13.76
C ASP A 405 15.24 5.67 -14.56
N ALA A 406 14.94 5.32 -15.81
CA ALA A 406 15.87 4.58 -16.64
C ALA A 406 17.22 5.31 -16.82
N ASP A 407 17.18 6.61 -17.06
CA ASP A 407 18.38 7.43 -17.30
C ASP A 407 19.27 7.53 -16.07
N PHE A 408 18.65 7.71 -14.90
CA PHE A 408 19.41 7.76 -13.65
C PHE A 408 20.00 6.40 -13.28
N LEU A 409 19.29 5.31 -13.55
CA LEU A 409 19.82 3.97 -13.36
C LEU A 409 21.02 3.69 -14.25
N VAL A 410 20.94 4.02 -15.55
CA VAL A 410 22.11 3.93 -16.44
C VAL A 410 23.29 4.71 -15.85
N SER A 411 23.05 5.95 -15.41
CA SER A 411 24.10 6.79 -14.81
C SER A 411 24.70 6.17 -13.53
N LEU A 412 23.89 5.49 -12.71
CA LEU A 412 24.37 4.77 -11.52
C LEU A 412 25.25 3.58 -11.90
N PHE A 413 24.82 2.78 -12.91
CA PHE A 413 25.62 1.65 -13.39
C PHE A 413 26.93 2.10 -14.04
N ASP A 414 26.91 3.21 -14.78
CA ASP A 414 28.11 3.77 -15.41
C ASP A 414 29.12 4.24 -14.35
N ALA A 415 28.63 4.97 -13.33
CA ALA A 415 29.48 5.53 -12.27
C ALA A 415 30.02 4.47 -11.30
N ALA A 416 29.30 3.37 -11.09
CA ALA A 416 29.66 2.32 -10.14
C ALA A 416 30.68 1.33 -10.71
N GLU A 417 31.59 0.85 -9.85
CA GLU A 417 32.44 -0.30 -10.19
C GLU A 417 31.60 -1.59 -10.25
N ARG A 418 30.69 -1.77 -9.30
CA ARG A 418 29.73 -2.86 -9.21
C ARG A 418 28.42 -2.40 -8.63
N VAL A 419 27.34 -3.02 -9.06
CA VAL A 419 25.99 -2.80 -8.52
C VAL A 419 25.49 -4.09 -7.88
N CYS A 420 25.04 -4.02 -6.65
CA CYS A 420 24.40 -5.13 -5.96
C CYS A 420 22.91 -4.81 -5.74
N VAL A 421 22.02 -5.71 -6.17
CA VAL A 421 20.58 -5.59 -5.92
C VAL A 421 20.16 -6.59 -4.86
N ILE A 422 19.53 -6.10 -3.80
CA ILE A 422 18.99 -6.92 -2.70
C ILE A 422 17.47 -6.86 -2.76
N SER A 423 16.83 -7.97 -3.09
CA SER A 423 15.37 -8.02 -3.23
C SER A 423 14.81 -9.43 -3.07
N GLY A 424 13.48 -9.52 -2.85
CA GLY A 424 12.75 -10.79 -2.92
C GLY A 424 12.32 -11.21 -4.34
N LEU A 425 12.84 -10.58 -5.38
CA LEU A 425 12.60 -10.94 -6.78
C LEU A 425 13.60 -11.99 -7.24
N LYS A 426 13.22 -12.78 -8.25
CA LYS A 426 14.14 -13.73 -8.91
C LYS A 426 15.32 -13.00 -9.53
N SER A 427 16.52 -13.49 -9.32
CA SER A 427 17.76 -12.90 -9.85
C SER A 427 17.75 -12.79 -11.38
N GLU A 428 17.10 -13.73 -12.08
CA GLU A 428 16.99 -13.71 -13.53
C GLU A 428 16.21 -12.48 -14.02
N LEU A 429 15.12 -12.14 -13.34
CA LEU A 429 14.32 -10.96 -13.69
C LEU A 429 15.08 -9.67 -13.44
N VAL A 430 15.79 -9.58 -12.33
CA VAL A 430 16.62 -8.42 -11.99
C VAL A 430 17.78 -8.28 -13.00
N THR A 431 18.37 -9.40 -13.42
CA THR A 431 19.45 -9.40 -14.40
C THR A 431 18.98 -8.96 -15.79
N GLN A 432 17.78 -9.36 -16.20
CA GLN A 432 17.18 -8.91 -17.48
C GLN A 432 16.85 -7.42 -17.48
N TRP A 433 16.48 -6.90 -16.33
CA TRP A 433 16.15 -5.48 -16.16
C TRP A 433 17.40 -4.58 -16.12
N ALA A 434 18.54 -5.09 -15.66
CA ALA A 434 19.73 -4.29 -15.41
C ALA A 434 20.34 -3.70 -16.71
N PRO A 435 20.70 -2.41 -16.75
CA PRO A 435 21.34 -1.79 -17.90
C PRO A 435 22.68 -2.46 -18.28
N GLU A 436 23.44 -2.90 -17.28
CA GLU A 436 24.75 -3.54 -17.45
C GLU A 436 24.87 -4.81 -16.59
N PRO A 437 24.34 -5.95 -17.06
CA PRO A 437 24.31 -7.18 -16.26
C PRO A 437 25.68 -7.69 -15.78
N LYS A 438 26.76 -7.36 -16.48
CA LYS A 438 28.13 -7.78 -16.11
C LYS A 438 28.63 -7.14 -14.82
N LYS A 439 28.13 -5.96 -14.46
CA LYS A 439 28.44 -5.27 -13.19
C LYS A 439 27.50 -5.69 -12.07
N LEU A 440 26.42 -6.43 -12.37
CA LEU A 440 25.38 -6.75 -11.42
C LEU A 440 25.73 -7.98 -10.57
N LYS A 441 25.49 -7.88 -9.26
CA LYS A 441 25.31 -8.99 -8.32
C LYS A 441 23.90 -8.93 -7.76
N CYS A 442 23.21 -10.07 -7.67
CA CYS A 442 21.91 -10.18 -6.99
C CYS A 442 22.08 -10.93 -5.66
N ILE A 443 21.42 -10.45 -4.62
CA ILE A 443 21.20 -11.15 -3.36
C ILE A 443 19.70 -11.34 -3.22
N GLU A 444 19.26 -12.58 -3.41
CA GLU A 444 17.86 -12.94 -3.19
C GLU A 444 17.59 -13.12 -1.70
N ILE A 445 16.58 -12.43 -1.19
CA ILE A 445 16.12 -12.55 0.19
C ILE A 445 14.76 -13.23 0.24
N PRO A 446 14.37 -13.83 1.38
CA PRO A 446 13.03 -14.38 1.57
C PRO A 446 11.97 -13.36 1.21
N THR A 447 11.08 -13.76 0.30
CA THR A 447 10.10 -12.86 -0.28
C THR A 447 9.09 -12.41 0.76
N HIS A 448 8.81 -11.12 0.75
CA HIS A 448 7.71 -10.55 1.52
C HIS A 448 6.40 -11.26 1.16
N ARG A 449 5.59 -11.60 2.17
CA ARG A 449 4.34 -12.36 1.99
C ARG A 449 3.41 -11.78 0.91
N LEU A 450 3.42 -10.46 0.73
CA LEU A 450 2.58 -9.76 -0.26
C LEU A 450 3.10 -9.84 -1.69
N LEU A 451 4.37 -10.23 -1.89
CA LEU A 451 5.02 -10.38 -3.19
C LEU A 451 5.06 -11.84 -3.66
N ARG A 452 4.33 -12.75 -3.01
CA ARG A 452 4.22 -14.16 -3.40
C ARG A 452 3.42 -14.29 -4.69
N ASN A 453 4.06 -13.95 -5.79
CA ASN A 453 3.58 -14.12 -7.15
C ASN A 453 4.65 -14.86 -7.96
N GLU A 454 4.40 -15.03 -9.25
CA GLU A 454 5.33 -15.67 -10.19
C GLU A 454 6.72 -15.01 -10.28
N HIS A 455 6.85 -13.75 -9.84
CA HIS A 455 8.10 -12.99 -9.83
C HIS A 455 8.89 -13.13 -8.53
N ALA A 456 8.31 -13.79 -7.52
CA ALA A 456 8.98 -14.02 -6.24
C ALA A 456 10.20 -14.94 -6.44
N GLY A 457 11.29 -14.60 -5.76
CA GLY A 457 12.46 -15.45 -5.59
C GLY A 457 12.14 -16.72 -4.79
N ALA A 458 13.15 -17.43 -4.34
CA ALA A 458 12.97 -18.67 -3.59
C ALA A 458 12.02 -18.49 -2.40
N ILE A 459 11.00 -19.34 -2.30
CA ILE A 459 10.16 -19.43 -1.11
C ILE A 459 11.02 -20.09 -0.04
N SER A 460 11.54 -19.30 0.88
CA SER A 460 12.23 -19.80 2.07
C SER A 460 11.21 -20.31 3.09
N GLU A 461 11.50 -21.42 3.74
CA GLU A 461 10.75 -21.90 4.91
C GLU A 461 10.92 -20.92 6.08
N THR A 462 12.06 -20.21 6.12
CA THR A 462 12.39 -19.26 7.17
C THR A 462 12.15 -17.82 6.69
N ILE A 463 11.46 -17.04 7.52
CA ILE A 463 11.18 -15.64 7.24
C ILE A 463 12.43 -14.77 7.45
N LEU A 464 12.49 -13.68 6.67
CA LEU A 464 13.64 -12.76 6.67
C LEU A 464 14.10 -12.28 8.06
N PRO A 465 13.21 -11.94 9.03
CA PRO A 465 13.64 -11.54 10.38
C PRO A 465 14.54 -12.53 11.10
N TYR A 466 14.46 -13.82 10.83
CA TYR A 466 15.29 -14.81 11.51
C TYR A 466 16.66 -15.02 10.85
N VAL A 467 16.76 -14.75 9.55
CA VAL A 467 18.00 -14.99 8.78
C VAL A 467 18.70 -13.72 8.34
N TYR A 468 18.18 -12.53 8.64
CA TYR A 468 18.71 -11.25 8.14
C TYR A 468 20.19 -11.04 8.49
N LYS A 469 20.68 -11.59 9.61
CA LYS A 469 22.09 -11.47 10.01
C LYS A 469 23.04 -12.17 9.05
N GLU A 470 22.61 -13.26 8.44
CA GLU A 470 23.38 -13.96 7.41
C GLU A 470 23.58 -13.03 6.21
N TYR A 471 22.50 -12.37 5.78
CA TYR A 471 22.56 -11.37 4.70
C TYR A 471 23.39 -10.14 5.09
N VAL A 472 23.31 -9.66 6.34
CA VAL A 472 24.18 -8.58 6.83
C VAL A 472 25.65 -8.99 6.71
N ASN A 473 26.02 -10.21 7.12
CA ASN A 473 27.38 -10.71 7.00
C ASN A 473 27.81 -10.84 5.54
N GLU A 474 26.94 -11.37 4.65
CA GLU A 474 27.23 -11.40 3.21
C GLU A 474 27.44 -9.98 2.64
N ILE A 475 26.53 -9.06 2.95
CA ILE A 475 26.64 -7.65 2.51
C ILE A 475 27.99 -7.06 2.97
N LYS A 476 28.33 -7.21 4.25
CA LYS A 476 29.61 -6.68 4.80
C LYS A 476 30.84 -7.33 4.16
N SER A 477 30.73 -8.57 3.70
CA SER A 477 31.86 -9.27 3.05
C SER A 477 32.12 -8.80 1.62
N ILE A 478 31.12 -8.22 0.95
CA ILE A 478 31.23 -7.82 -0.46
C ILE A 478 31.19 -6.31 -0.67
N ALA A 479 30.61 -5.57 0.26
CA ALA A 479 30.46 -4.12 0.15
C ALA A 479 31.82 -3.41 0.28
N GLY A 480 32.00 -2.34 -0.48
CA GLY A 480 33.20 -1.52 -0.45
C GLY A 480 33.03 -0.23 -1.24
N PRO A 481 34.07 0.65 -1.18
CA PRO A 481 34.08 1.90 -1.93
C PRO A 481 33.87 1.68 -3.43
N GLY A 482 33.17 2.58 -4.11
CA GLY A 482 32.84 2.48 -5.55
C GLY A 482 31.67 1.53 -5.87
N MET A 483 31.16 0.79 -4.90
CA MET A 483 30.00 -0.08 -5.08
C MET A 483 28.69 0.63 -4.79
N VAL A 484 27.63 0.24 -5.53
CA VAL A 484 26.25 0.70 -5.31
C VAL A 484 25.37 -0.47 -4.90
N PHE A 485 24.60 -0.30 -3.84
CA PHE A 485 23.59 -1.24 -3.39
C PHE A 485 22.20 -0.66 -3.61
N LEU A 486 21.34 -1.35 -4.38
CA LEU A 486 19.94 -1.03 -4.60
C LEU A 486 19.09 -1.99 -3.77
N VAL A 487 18.47 -1.49 -2.70
CA VAL A 487 17.82 -2.33 -1.69
C VAL A 487 16.31 -2.20 -1.75
N SER A 488 15.63 -3.34 -1.94
CA SER A 488 14.18 -3.49 -1.91
C SER A 488 13.77 -4.60 -0.93
N ALA A 489 13.94 -4.33 0.37
CA ALA A 489 13.78 -5.31 1.45
C ALA A 489 12.87 -4.82 2.61
N GLY A 490 12.02 -3.83 2.35
CA GLY A 490 11.08 -3.27 3.33
C GLY A 490 11.79 -2.75 4.59
N PHE A 491 11.22 -3.07 5.77
CA PHE A 491 11.75 -2.61 7.05
C PHE A 491 13.20 -3.04 7.29
N ILE A 492 13.51 -4.32 7.05
CA ILE A 492 14.88 -4.88 7.28
C ILE A 492 15.89 -4.30 6.28
N GLY A 493 15.43 -3.83 5.14
CA GLY A 493 16.28 -3.16 4.14
C GLY A 493 17.07 -1.98 4.70
N LYS A 494 16.59 -1.30 5.74
CA LYS A 494 17.28 -0.17 6.38
C LYS A 494 18.57 -0.64 7.07
N ILE A 495 18.51 -1.83 7.69
CA ILE A 495 19.69 -2.47 8.31
C ILE A 495 20.70 -2.88 7.24
N PHE A 496 20.24 -3.41 6.10
CA PHE A 496 21.10 -3.78 4.98
C PHE A 496 21.82 -2.56 4.35
N ILE A 497 21.08 -1.46 4.20
CA ILE A 497 21.62 -0.18 3.70
C ILE A 497 22.74 0.32 4.62
N SER A 498 22.49 0.36 5.93
CA SER A 498 23.51 0.75 6.91
C SER A 498 24.72 -0.16 6.84
N ALA A 499 24.51 -1.48 6.79
CA ALA A 499 25.61 -2.45 6.73
C ALA A 499 26.50 -2.28 5.49
N ALA A 500 25.91 -1.97 4.32
CA ALA A 500 26.68 -1.71 3.10
C ALA A 500 27.44 -0.38 3.17
N ALA A 501 26.80 0.68 3.68
CA ALA A 501 27.43 2.00 3.81
C ALA A 501 28.58 2.00 4.82
N GLU A 502 28.48 1.23 5.92
CA GLU A 502 29.56 1.04 6.88
C GLU A 502 30.84 0.46 6.26
N GLN A 503 30.74 -0.26 5.14
CA GLN A 503 31.86 -0.80 4.39
C GLN A 503 32.34 0.13 3.25
N GLY A 504 31.80 1.34 3.15
CA GLY A 504 32.21 2.35 2.17
C GLY A 504 31.36 2.40 0.91
N ALA A 505 30.30 1.61 0.78
CA ALA A 505 29.42 1.60 -0.38
C ALA A 505 28.40 2.73 -0.36
N VAL A 506 27.82 3.03 -1.53
CA VAL A 506 26.59 3.84 -1.66
C VAL A 506 25.40 2.90 -1.67
N ALA A 507 24.55 2.97 -0.66
CA ALA A 507 23.40 2.08 -0.50
C ALA A 507 22.07 2.86 -0.51
N LEU A 508 21.18 2.50 -1.43
CA LEU A 508 19.98 3.25 -1.79
C LEU A 508 18.71 2.42 -1.58
N ASP A 509 17.76 2.95 -0.82
CA ASP A 509 16.42 2.37 -0.67
C ASP A 509 15.59 2.63 -1.93
N VAL A 510 15.50 1.65 -2.81
CA VAL A 510 14.68 1.73 -4.02
C VAL A 510 13.22 1.34 -3.78
N GLY A 511 12.92 0.67 -2.68
CA GLY A 511 11.56 0.27 -2.29
C GLY A 511 10.80 -0.46 -3.39
N GLN A 512 9.56 -0.06 -3.63
CA GLN A 512 8.69 -0.68 -4.64
C GLN A 512 9.06 -0.31 -6.09
N TYR A 513 9.93 0.67 -6.32
CA TYR A 513 10.36 1.03 -7.68
C TYR A 513 10.88 -0.19 -8.44
N LEU A 514 11.76 -0.98 -7.84
CA LEU A 514 12.32 -2.17 -8.47
C LEU A 514 11.25 -3.17 -8.90
N VAL A 515 10.25 -3.43 -8.04
CA VAL A 515 9.13 -4.35 -8.34
C VAL A 515 8.29 -3.86 -9.52
N THR A 516 8.15 -2.54 -9.66
CA THR A 516 7.39 -1.95 -10.77
C THR A 516 8.20 -1.91 -12.06
N ALA A 517 9.50 -1.67 -11.98
CA ALA A 517 10.38 -1.53 -13.13
C ALA A 517 10.75 -2.88 -13.78
N VAL A 518 10.78 -3.97 -13.00
CA VAL A 518 11.11 -5.34 -13.47
C VAL A 518 9.90 -6.03 -14.12
N ARG A 519 8.67 -5.53 -13.94
CA ARG A 519 7.45 -6.04 -14.59
C ARG A 519 7.33 -5.56 -16.02
#